data_2605b90f01dc6b78224e78b93f42a085
#
_entry.id   2605b90f01dc6b78224e78b93f42a085
#
_cell.length_a   1.000
_cell.length_b   1.000
_cell.length_c   1.000
_cell.angle_alpha   90.00
_cell.angle_beta   90.00
_cell.angle_gamma   90.00
#
_symmetry.space_group_name_H-M   'P 1'
#
loop_
_entity.id
_entity.type
_entity.pdbx_description
1 polymer ?
#
loop_
_entity_poly.entity_id
_entity_poly.type
_entity_poly.pdbx_seq_one_letter_code
_entity_poly.pdbx_strand_id
1 'polypeptide(L)'
;MIWGIEFLQEAEKDMKRLDHSVQIQVLKGIKKVSKNPLPVSQGGYGKPLGNKENTNLTNLMKIKFRDIGIRMVYKIEYVDGVMKIIVISARTDEQVYKEASKRRKEHNI
;
A
#
# COMPACT_ATOMS: atom_id res chain seq x y z
N MET A 1 10.90 -14.56 7.97
CA MET A 1 11.58 -13.31 7.62
C MET A 1 10.70 -12.14 8.00
N ILE A 2 11.27 -11.15 8.68
CA ILE A 2 10.53 -9.92 9.05
C ILE A 2 10.79 -8.88 7.97
N TRP A 3 9.73 -8.39 7.37
CA TRP A 3 9.83 -7.34 6.36
C TRP A 3 9.86 -5.97 7.05
N GLY A 4 10.74 -5.10 6.58
CA GLY A 4 10.76 -3.72 7.01
C GLY A 4 9.55 -2.98 6.45
N ILE A 5 9.17 -1.89 7.11
CA ILE A 5 8.06 -1.04 6.68
C ILE A 5 8.62 0.36 6.44
N GLU A 6 8.44 0.88 5.23
CA GLU A 6 8.79 2.25 4.90
C GLU A 6 7.58 2.95 4.31
N PHE A 7 7.46 4.25 4.57
CA PHE A 7 6.41 5.08 4.01
C PHE A 7 7.02 6.11 3.07
N LEU A 8 6.42 6.30 1.90
CA LEU A 8 6.69 7.53 1.16
C LEU A 8 6.24 8.71 2.02
N GLN A 9 6.87 9.85 1.84
CA GLN A 9 6.53 11.07 2.57
C GLN A 9 5.03 11.40 2.43
N GLU A 10 4.49 11.26 1.24
CA GLU A 10 3.06 11.49 0.98
C GLU A 10 2.18 10.49 1.73
N ALA A 11 2.62 9.25 1.85
CA ALA A 11 1.88 8.23 2.61
C ALA A 11 1.87 8.53 4.11
N GLU A 12 2.95 9.07 4.64
CA GLU A 12 2.99 9.54 6.03
C GLU A 12 1.95 10.65 6.25
N LYS A 13 1.85 11.57 5.29
CA LYS A 13 0.84 12.63 5.35
C LYS A 13 -0.57 12.07 5.25
N ASP A 14 -0.78 11.08 4.40
CA ASP A 14 -2.07 10.37 4.31
C ASP A 14 -2.47 9.82 5.68
N MET A 15 -1.53 9.16 6.37
CA MET A 15 -1.77 8.58 7.68
C MET A 15 -2.17 9.65 8.70
N LYS A 16 -1.47 10.78 8.69
CA LYS A 16 -1.73 11.87 9.65
C LYS A 16 -3.11 12.50 9.46
N ARG A 17 -3.70 12.41 8.28
CA ARG A 17 -5.04 12.95 8.01
C ARG A 17 -6.17 12.07 8.53
N LEU A 18 -5.87 10.83 8.89
CA LEU A 18 -6.88 9.89 9.40
C LEU A 18 -7.18 10.18 10.87
N ASP A 19 -8.41 9.90 11.28
CA ASP A 19 -8.77 9.95 12.71
C ASP A 19 -7.88 8.99 13.49
N HIS A 20 -7.59 9.32 14.74
CA HIS A 20 -6.68 8.53 15.56
C HIS A 20 -7.10 7.05 15.67
N SER A 21 -8.41 6.79 15.87
CA SER A 21 -8.92 5.43 15.94
C SER A 21 -8.70 4.66 14.63
N VAL A 22 -8.83 5.33 13.49
CA VAL A 22 -8.58 4.73 12.17
C VAL A 22 -7.09 4.47 11.98
N GLN A 23 -6.24 5.40 12.39
CA GLN A 23 -4.78 5.22 12.34
C GLN A 23 -4.35 3.95 13.06
N ILE A 24 -4.90 3.71 14.25
CA ILE A 24 -4.57 2.51 15.04
C ILE A 24 -4.92 1.24 14.27
N GLN A 25 -6.10 1.20 13.66
CA GLN A 25 -6.53 0.03 12.89
C GLN A 25 -5.68 -0.18 11.64
N VAL A 26 -5.33 0.89 10.94
CA VAL A 26 -4.46 0.81 9.76
C VAL A 26 -3.07 0.30 10.16
N LEU A 27 -2.50 0.81 11.25
CA LEU A 27 -1.19 0.35 11.73
C LEU A 27 -1.21 -1.13 12.11
N LYS A 28 -2.28 -1.61 12.74
CA LYS A 28 -2.43 -3.04 13.05
C LYS A 28 -2.44 -3.87 11.76
N GLY A 29 -3.17 -3.41 10.75
CA GLY A 29 -3.23 -4.08 9.46
C GLY A 29 -1.89 -4.09 8.74
N ILE A 30 -1.16 -2.98 8.79
CA ILE A 30 0.18 -2.90 8.20
C ILE A 30 1.12 -3.90 8.86
N LYS A 31 1.10 -3.99 10.19
CA LYS A 31 1.92 -4.97 10.92
C LYS A 31 1.57 -6.40 10.54
N LYS A 32 0.28 -6.69 10.40
CA LYS A 32 -0.17 -8.02 9.97
C LYS A 32 0.36 -8.34 8.57
N VAL A 33 0.17 -7.43 7.63
CA VAL A 33 0.59 -7.62 6.23
C VAL A 33 2.12 -7.74 6.14
N SER A 34 2.85 -7.00 6.97
CA SER A 34 4.32 -7.02 6.94
C SER A 34 4.92 -8.38 7.31
N LYS A 35 4.14 -9.26 7.93
CA LYS A 35 4.58 -10.63 8.21
C LYS A 35 4.73 -11.44 6.93
N ASN A 36 3.90 -11.16 5.93
CA ASN A 36 4.02 -11.75 4.61
C ASN A 36 3.36 -10.85 3.57
N PRO A 37 4.06 -9.82 3.08
CA PRO A 37 3.50 -8.85 2.12
C PRO A 37 3.51 -9.36 0.68
N LEU A 38 3.96 -10.59 0.46
CA LEU A 38 4.01 -11.19 -0.87
C LEU A 38 2.59 -11.36 -1.44
N PRO A 39 2.47 -11.55 -2.77
CA PRO A 39 1.16 -11.77 -3.38
C PRO A 39 0.43 -12.98 -2.80
N VAL A 40 -0.88 -12.95 -2.84
CA VAL A 40 -1.75 -14.06 -2.41
C VAL A 40 -1.33 -15.37 -3.09
N SER A 41 -0.94 -15.32 -4.37
CA SER A 41 -0.47 -16.48 -5.12
C SER A 41 0.77 -17.13 -4.51
N GLN A 42 1.50 -16.40 -3.67
CA GLN A 42 2.68 -16.89 -2.96
C GLN A 42 2.41 -17.06 -1.46
N GLY A 43 1.15 -17.12 -1.08
CA GLY A 43 0.75 -17.31 0.30
C GLY A 43 0.71 -16.08 1.17
N GLY A 44 0.91 -14.90 0.58
CA GLY A 44 0.92 -13.64 1.33
C GLY A 44 -0.43 -12.94 1.36
N TYR A 45 -0.44 -11.72 1.87
CA TYR A 45 -1.64 -10.91 2.00
C TYR A 45 -1.88 -9.97 0.82
N GLY A 46 -0.88 -9.75 -0.04
CA GLY A 46 -0.94 -8.75 -1.08
C GLY A 46 -1.76 -9.17 -2.28
N LYS A 47 -2.62 -8.27 -2.75
CA LYS A 47 -3.34 -8.47 -4.01
C LYS A 47 -2.72 -7.60 -5.09
N PRO A 48 -2.13 -8.19 -6.14
CA PRO A 48 -1.54 -7.40 -7.22
C PRO A 48 -2.59 -6.54 -7.91
N LEU A 49 -2.20 -5.32 -8.27
CA LEU A 49 -3.08 -4.40 -9.00
C LEU A 49 -3.08 -4.68 -10.50
N GLY A 50 -1.96 -5.19 -11.02
CA GLY A 50 -1.79 -5.34 -12.47
C GLY A 50 -1.68 -3.99 -13.17
N ASN A 51 -1.56 -4.04 -14.49
CA ASN A 51 -1.55 -2.83 -15.30
C ASN A 51 -2.96 -2.54 -15.79
N LYS A 52 -3.36 -1.28 -15.67
CA LYS A 52 -4.60 -0.78 -16.25
C LYS A 52 -4.26 0.24 -17.32
N GLU A 53 -5.23 0.52 -18.20
CA GLU A 53 -5.06 1.49 -19.27
C GLU A 53 -4.46 2.80 -18.72
N ASN A 54 -3.36 3.22 -19.33
CA ASN A 54 -2.63 4.44 -19.02
C ASN A 54 -2.04 4.52 -17.60
N THR A 55 -2.02 3.40 -16.85
CA THR A 55 -1.38 3.37 -15.53
C THR A 55 -0.45 2.16 -15.43
N ASN A 56 0.75 2.40 -14.89
CA ASN A 56 1.69 1.33 -14.60
C ASN A 56 1.61 0.97 -13.13
N LEU A 57 0.96 -0.14 -12.82
CA LEU A 57 0.75 -0.65 -11.47
C LEU A 57 1.51 -1.95 -11.21
N THR A 58 2.48 -2.27 -12.07
CA THR A 58 3.30 -3.48 -11.94
C THR A 58 4.03 -3.50 -10.60
N ASN A 59 4.00 -4.62 -9.92
CA ASN A 59 4.64 -4.84 -8.61
C ASN A 59 4.00 -4.06 -7.47
N LEU A 60 2.87 -3.41 -7.71
CA LEU A 60 2.12 -2.78 -6.63
C LEU A 60 1.06 -3.73 -6.11
N MET A 61 0.87 -3.70 -4.79
CA MET A 61 -0.09 -4.53 -4.07
C MET A 61 -1.11 -3.65 -3.38
N LYS A 62 -2.33 -4.15 -3.23
CA LYS A 62 -3.38 -3.43 -2.52
C LYS A 62 -3.85 -4.20 -1.29
N ILE A 63 -4.28 -3.46 -0.28
CA ILE A 63 -4.98 -3.98 0.88
C ILE A 63 -6.21 -3.10 1.09
N LYS A 64 -7.36 -3.73 1.32
CA LYS A 64 -8.60 -3.03 1.65
C LYS A 64 -8.94 -3.27 3.11
N PHE A 65 -9.08 -2.18 3.86
CA PHE A 65 -9.59 -2.22 5.24
C PHE A 65 -11.08 -1.94 5.16
N ARG A 66 -11.87 -2.99 4.89
CA ARG A 66 -13.29 -2.84 4.57
C ARG A 66 -14.12 -2.20 5.66
N ASP A 67 -13.83 -2.55 6.92
CA ASP A 67 -14.61 -2.06 8.06
C ASP A 67 -14.48 -0.55 8.27
N ILE A 68 -13.40 0.04 7.80
CA ILE A 68 -13.12 1.47 7.96
C ILE A 68 -13.04 2.22 6.63
N GLY A 69 -13.32 1.54 5.51
CA GLY A 69 -13.36 2.17 4.19
C GLY A 69 -12.02 2.72 3.70
N ILE A 70 -10.92 2.15 4.14
CA ILE A 70 -9.57 2.60 3.75
C ILE A 70 -8.96 1.62 2.76
N ARG A 71 -8.22 2.15 1.79
CA ARG A 71 -7.44 1.39 0.84
C ARG A 71 -5.97 1.79 0.95
N MET A 72 -5.10 0.80 0.86
CA MET A 72 -3.66 1.02 0.91
C MET A 72 -2.99 0.36 -0.29
N VAL A 73 -2.02 1.07 -0.87
CA VAL A 73 -1.18 0.50 -1.94
C VAL A 73 0.26 0.50 -1.45
N TYR A 74 0.96 -0.60 -1.66
CA TYR A 74 2.37 -0.71 -1.33
C TYR A 74 3.14 -1.44 -2.42
N LYS A 75 4.46 -1.26 -2.42
CA LYS A 75 5.37 -1.96 -3.31
C LYS A 75 6.27 -2.89 -2.50
N ILE A 76 6.56 -4.06 -3.04
CA ILE A 76 7.49 -4.99 -2.42
C ILE A 76 8.89 -4.69 -2.97
N GLU A 77 9.81 -4.39 -2.07
CA GLU A 77 11.24 -4.22 -2.40
C GLU A 77 11.96 -5.50 -1.98
N TYR A 78 12.09 -6.43 -2.91
CA TYR A 78 12.63 -7.76 -2.59
C TYR A 78 14.06 -7.74 -2.10
N VAL A 79 14.91 -6.93 -2.72
CA VAL A 79 16.35 -6.88 -2.39
C VAL A 79 16.55 -6.41 -0.95
N ASP A 80 15.83 -5.37 -0.56
CA ASP A 80 15.96 -4.77 0.77
C ASP A 80 15.07 -5.42 1.81
N GLY A 81 14.15 -6.28 1.40
CA GLY A 81 13.18 -6.90 2.32
C GLY A 81 12.24 -5.87 2.93
N VAL A 82 11.75 -4.92 2.13
CA VAL A 82 10.94 -3.79 2.59
C VAL A 82 9.59 -3.77 1.89
N MET A 83 8.57 -3.46 2.68
CA MET A 83 7.23 -3.13 2.22
C MET A 83 7.12 -1.61 2.21
N LYS A 84 7.11 -1.01 1.02
CA LYS A 84 7.08 0.45 0.87
C LYS A 84 5.66 0.92 0.63
N ILE A 85 5.11 1.65 1.58
CA ILE A 85 3.72 2.12 1.51
C ILE A 85 3.67 3.41 0.69
N ILE A 86 2.81 3.40 -0.35
CA ILE A 86 2.74 4.45 -1.36
C ILE A 86 1.57 5.38 -1.11
N VAL A 87 0.39 4.84 -0.79
CA VAL A 87 -0.81 5.64 -0.56
C VAL A 87 -1.75 4.95 0.42
N ILE A 88 -2.40 5.74 1.28
CA ILE A 88 -3.42 5.28 2.21
C ILE A 88 -4.58 6.28 2.07
N SER A 89 -5.77 5.81 1.66
CA SER A 89 -6.84 6.73 1.32
C SER A 89 -8.22 6.11 1.49
N ALA A 90 -9.21 6.96 1.77
CA ALA A 90 -10.63 6.59 1.81
C ALA A 90 -11.31 6.76 0.44
N ARG A 91 -10.57 7.13 -0.59
CA ARG A 91 -11.11 7.35 -1.93
C ARG A 91 -11.45 6.03 -2.63
N THR A 92 -12.08 6.14 -3.82
CA THR A 92 -12.40 4.97 -4.64
C THR A 92 -11.13 4.27 -5.12
N ASP A 93 -11.27 3.01 -5.52
CA ASP A 93 -10.16 2.23 -6.08
C ASP A 93 -9.46 2.98 -7.21
N GLU A 94 -10.24 3.49 -8.16
CA GLU A 94 -9.69 4.19 -9.32
C GLU A 94 -8.84 5.40 -8.91
N GLN A 95 -9.34 6.22 -7.99
CA GLN A 95 -8.61 7.39 -7.51
C GLN A 95 -7.33 7.01 -6.78
N VAL A 96 -7.40 5.98 -5.95
CA VAL A 96 -6.23 5.48 -5.19
C VAL A 96 -5.18 4.93 -6.16
N TYR A 97 -5.60 4.19 -7.18
CA TYR A 97 -4.65 3.61 -8.15
C TYR A 97 -3.99 4.68 -9.02
N LYS A 98 -4.72 5.70 -9.42
CA LYS A 98 -4.14 6.83 -10.14
C LYS A 98 -3.12 7.57 -9.30
N GLU A 99 -3.44 7.78 -8.02
CA GLU A 99 -2.50 8.41 -7.09
C GLU A 99 -1.25 7.57 -6.88
N ALA A 100 -1.41 6.25 -6.75
CA ALA A 100 -0.28 5.33 -6.62
C ALA A 100 0.64 5.39 -7.84
N SER A 101 0.07 5.38 -9.04
CA SER A 101 0.83 5.49 -10.29
C SER A 101 1.59 6.81 -10.37
N LYS A 102 0.94 7.92 -10.00
CA LYS A 102 1.57 9.23 -9.99
C LYS A 102 2.75 9.27 -9.02
N ARG A 103 2.55 8.82 -7.78
CA ARG A 103 3.60 8.83 -6.75
C ARG A 103 4.78 7.95 -7.13
N ARG A 104 4.53 6.78 -7.74
CA ARG A 104 5.63 5.91 -8.15
C ARG A 104 6.49 6.57 -9.22
N LYS A 105 5.87 7.31 -10.15
CA LYS A 105 6.62 8.05 -11.17
C LYS A 105 7.45 9.16 -10.55
N GLU A 106 6.86 9.94 -9.64
CA GLU A 106 7.55 11.04 -8.97
C GLU A 106 8.75 10.56 -8.17
N HIS A 107 8.66 9.38 -7.56
CA HIS A 107 9.74 8.80 -6.76
C HIS A 107 10.60 7.81 -7.53
N ASN A 108 10.32 7.62 -8.81
CA ASN A 108 11.07 6.71 -9.67
C ASN A 108 11.16 5.29 -9.10
N ILE A 109 10.08 4.80 -8.63
CA ILE A 109 9.96 3.45 -8.08
C ILE A 109 8.93 2.64 -8.87
#